data_19778236e9eb0407985767db3a9a3249
#
_entry.id   19778236e9eb0407985767db3a9a3249
#
_cell.length_a   1.000
_cell.length_b   1.000
_cell.length_c   1.000
_cell.angle_alpha   90.00
_cell.angle_beta   90.00
_cell.angle_gamma   90.00
#
_symmetry.space_group_name_H-M   'P 1'
#
loop_
_entity.id
_entity.type
_entity.pdbx_description
1 polymer ?
#
loop_
_entity_poly.entity_id
_entity_poly.type
_entity_poly.pdbx_seq_one_letter_code
_entity_poly.pdbx_strand_id
1 'polypeptide(L)' 'MNENTMKVKEWIISKAPSIGDLDPDLNIIEQGVIESLQFLELVFLIEQLSGKKIDMSEVSISNFHTLNAIEESFF' A
#
# COMPACT_ATOMS: atom_id res chain seq x y z
N MET A 1 -10.33 9.39 -2.03
CA MET A 1 -9.35 8.36 -2.43
C MET A 1 -9.36 8.27 -3.95
N ASN A 2 -8.19 8.40 -4.58
CA ASN A 2 -8.11 8.36 -6.04
C ASN A 2 -8.16 6.92 -6.58
N GLU A 3 -8.23 6.78 -7.90
CA GLU A 3 -8.37 5.49 -8.55
C GLU A 3 -7.20 4.55 -8.27
N ASN A 4 -5.98 5.07 -8.26
CA ASN A 4 -4.80 4.25 -7.98
C ASN A 4 -4.81 3.72 -6.55
N THR A 5 -5.18 4.56 -5.60
CA THR A 5 -5.31 4.14 -4.20
C THR A 5 -6.40 3.08 -4.04
N MET A 6 -7.51 3.21 -4.78
CA MET A 6 -8.57 2.20 -4.78
C MET A 6 -8.07 0.85 -5.29
N LYS A 7 -7.22 0.84 -6.31
CA LYS A 7 -6.63 -0.40 -6.82
C LYS A 7 -5.70 -1.04 -5.80
N VAL A 8 -4.93 -0.24 -5.08
CA VAL A 8 -4.08 -0.73 -4.00
C VAL A 8 -4.94 -1.33 -2.89
N LYS A 9 -6.01 -0.65 -2.50
CA LYS A 9 -6.95 -1.14 -1.49
C LYS A 9 -7.53 -2.50 -1.89
N GLU A 10 -7.99 -2.63 -3.11
CA GLU A 10 -8.56 -3.89 -3.61
C GLU A 10 -7.53 -5.02 -3.59
N TRP A 11 -6.30 -4.72 -3.97
CA TRP A 11 -5.21 -5.70 -3.94
C TRP A 11 -4.94 -6.18 -2.51
N ILE A 12 -4.86 -5.24 -1.55
CA ILE A 12 -4.63 -5.58 -0.14
C ILE A 12 -5.75 -6.45 0.39
N ILE A 13 -7.00 -6.11 0.11
CA ILE A 13 -8.16 -6.89 0.54
C ILE A 13 -8.11 -8.30 -0.07
N SER A 14 -7.66 -8.42 -1.31
CA SER A 14 -7.54 -9.73 -1.97
C SER A 14 -6.51 -10.63 -1.29
N LYS A 15 -5.49 -10.04 -0.65
CA LYS A 15 -4.46 -10.77 0.09
C LYS A 15 -4.88 -11.08 1.53
N ALA A 16 -5.81 -10.32 2.07
CA ALA A 16 -6.29 -10.48 3.44
C ALA A 16 -7.83 -10.40 3.46
N PRO A 17 -8.52 -11.37 2.85
CA PRO A 17 -9.97 -11.27 2.66
C PRO A 17 -10.77 -11.27 3.96
N SER A 18 -10.19 -11.74 5.04
CA SER A 18 -10.88 -11.78 6.34
C SER A 18 -11.13 -10.39 6.94
N ILE A 19 -10.43 -9.35 6.46
CA ILE A 19 -10.65 -8.00 6.98
C ILE A 19 -11.93 -7.35 6.45
N GLY A 20 -12.47 -7.85 5.34
CA GLY A 20 -13.71 -7.35 4.73
C GLY A 20 -13.56 -6.00 4.05
N ASP A 21 -13.14 -4.99 4.78
CA ASP A 21 -12.87 -3.65 4.25
C ASP A 21 -11.59 -3.11 4.89
N LEU A 22 -11.05 -2.05 4.31
CA LEU A 22 -9.78 -1.49 4.77
C LEU A 22 -9.95 0.01 5.03
N ASP A 23 -9.80 0.39 6.30
CA ASP A 23 -9.81 1.79 6.70
C ASP A 23 -8.56 2.49 6.13
N PRO A 24 -8.71 3.65 5.47
CA PRO A 24 -7.57 4.37 4.90
C PRO A 24 -6.50 4.79 5.92
N ASP A 25 -6.84 4.85 7.19
CA ASP A 25 -5.91 5.22 8.26
C ASP A 25 -5.37 4.03 9.03
N LEU A 26 -5.77 2.80 8.67
CA LEU A 26 -5.26 1.61 9.33
C LEU A 26 -3.81 1.37 8.93
N ASN A 27 -2.96 1.13 9.92
CA ASN A 27 -1.55 0.80 9.67
C ASN A 27 -1.45 -0.67 9.24
N ILE A 28 -1.35 -0.88 7.92
CA ILE A 28 -1.37 -2.22 7.33
C ILE A 28 -0.11 -3.04 7.66
N ILE A 29 0.96 -2.38 8.01
CA ILE A 29 2.22 -3.06 8.35
C ILE A 29 2.23 -3.43 9.82
N GLU A 30 1.93 -2.49 10.70
CA GLU A 30 1.92 -2.71 12.14
C GLU A 30 0.84 -3.72 12.55
N GLN A 31 -0.31 -3.67 11.91
CA GLN A 31 -1.41 -4.60 12.20
C GLN A 31 -1.25 -5.95 11.52
N GLY A 32 -0.19 -6.15 10.76
CA GLY A 32 0.08 -7.42 10.10
C GLY A 32 -0.88 -7.77 8.97
N VAL A 33 -1.53 -6.77 8.39
CA VAL A 33 -2.45 -7.00 7.26
C VAL A 33 -1.67 -7.54 6.06
N ILE A 34 -0.46 -7.03 5.84
CA ILE A 34 0.46 -7.56 4.83
C ILE A 34 1.75 -8.03 5.50
N GLU A 35 2.32 -9.10 4.96
CA GLU A 35 3.57 -9.69 5.44
C GLU A 35 4.77 -9.14 4.64
N SER A 36 5.99 -9.47 5.09
CA SER A 36 7.22 -8.97 4.48
C SER A 36 7.29 -9.19 2.97
N LEU A 37 6.91 -10.38 2.53
CA LEU A 37 6.95 -10.70 1.10
C LEU A 37 5.91 -9.91 0.32
N GLN A 38 4.74 -9.76 0.93
CA GLN A 38 3.65 -8.98 0.34
C GLN A 38 4.00 -7.49 0.29
N PHE A 39 4.83 -7.01 1.21
CA PHE A 39 5.30 -5.63 1.19
C PHE A 39 6.09 -5.34 -0.08
N LEU A 40 6.95 -6.26 -0.51
CA LEU A 40 7.70 -6.10 -1.77
C LEU A 40 6.75 -6.08 -2.97
N GLU A 41 5.73 -6.93 -2.94
CA GLU A 41 4.70 -6.94 -3.99
C GLU A 41 3.92 -5.62 -4.02
N LEU A 42 3.63 -5.07 -2.84
CA LEU A 42 2.94 -3.78 -2.72
C LEU A 42 3.77 -2.65 -3.34
N VAL A 43 5.07 -2.61 -3.04
CA VAL A 43 5.97 -1.61 -3.63
C VAL A 43 5.94 -1.71 -5.16
N PHE A 44 6.02 -2.91 -5.68
CA PHE A 44 6.00 -3.15 -7.12
C PHE A 44 4.68 -2.68 -7.76
N LEU A 45 3.56 -2.98 -7.12
CA LEU A 45 2.26 -2.52 -7.58
C LEU A 45 2.18 -0.99 -7.63
N ILE A 46 2.67 -0.33 -6.58
CA ILE A 46 2.67 1.14 -6.53
C ILE A 46 3.53 1.72 -7.64
N GLU A 47 4.69 1.12 -7.92
CA GLU A 47 5.53 1.54 -9.03
C GLU A 47 4.77 1.45 -10.35
N GLN A 48 4.07 0.35 -10.58
CA GLN A 48 3.31 0.17 -11.81
C GLN A 48 2.17 1.18 -11.95
N LEU A 49 1.44 1.42 -10.87
CA LEU A 49 0.30 2.33 -10.89
C LEU A 49 0.73 3.79 -11.02
N SER A 50 1.83 4.17 -10.37
CA SER A 50 2.33 5.55 -10.42
C SER A 50 3.10 5.84 -11.69
N GLY A 51 3.60 4.81 -12.38
CA GLY A 51 4.46 4.96 -13.54
C GLY A 51 5.87 5.40 -13.19
N LYS A 52 6.25 5.35 -11.93
CA LYS A 52 7.56 5.79 -11.45
C LYS A 52 8.22 4.68 -10.64
N LYS A 53 9.54 4.63 -10.73
CA LYS A 53 10.32 3.70 -9.92
C LYS A 53 10.50 4.25 -8.50
N ILE A 54 10.32 3.40 -7.51
CA ILE A 54 10.48 3.79 -6.11
C ILE A 54 11.90 3.44 -5.66
N ASP A 55 12.62 4.47 -5.20
CA ASP A 55 13.94 4.27 -4.61
C ASP A 55 13.77 4.12 -3.11
N MET A 56 13.96 2.88 -2.63
CA MET A 56 13.78 2.54 -1.23
C MET A 56 14.78 3.24 -0.30
N SER A 57 15.87 3.77 -0.85
CA SER A 57 16.81 4.56 -0.05
C SER A 57 16.31 5.98 0.23
N GLU A 58 15.36 6.46 -0.55
CA GLU A 58 14.81 7.82 -0.43
C GLU A 58 13.47 7.88 0.27
N VAL A 59 12.79 6.74 0.39
CA VAL A 59 11.49 6.67 1.07
C VAL A 59 11.64 5.96 2.40
N SER A 60 10.71 6.19 3.33
CA SER A 60 10.68 5.46 4.58
C SER A 60 9.49 4.49 4.58
N ILE A 61 9.54 3.50 5.45
CA ILE A 61 8.45 2.54 5.57
C ILE A 61 7.13 3.24 5.96
N SER A 62 7.21 4.37 6.64
CA SER A 62 6.03 5.15 7.01
C SER A 62 5.25 5.67 5.80
N ASN A 63 5.88 5.78 4.63
CA ASN A 63 5.19 6.14 3.40
C ASN A 63 4.19 5.08 2.94
N PHE A 64 4.30 3.87 3.48
CA PHE A 64 3.48 2.71 3.11
C PHE A 64 2.56 2.23 4.24
N HIS A 65 2.54 2.91 5.38
CA HIS A 65 1.81 2.45 6.57
C HIS A 65 0.29 2.41 6.39
N THR A 66 -0.26 3.37 5.64
CA THR A 66 -1.70 3.49 5.45
C THR A 66 -2.01 3.80 3.99
N LEU A 67 -3.26 3.58 3.58
CA LEU A 67 -3.70 3.99 2.25
C LEU A 67 -3.54 5.50 2.04
N ASN A 68 -3.84 6.29 3.06
CA ASN A 68 -3.67 7.74 2.97
C ASN A 68 -2.21 8.14 2.78
N ALA A 69 -1.29 7.49 3.50
CA ALA A 69 0.14 7.75 3.33
C ALA A 69 0.61 7.37 1.93
N ILE A 70 0.16 6.24 1.41
CA ILE A 70 0.49 5.80 0.06
C ILE A 70 -0.01 6.80 -0.98
N GLU A 71 -1.25 7.26 -0.84
CA GLU A 71 -1.83 8.24 -1.75
C GLU A 71 -1.04 9.54 -1.75
N GLU A 72 -0.74 10.08 -0.57
CA GLU A 72 0.02 11.31 -0.43
C GLU A 72 1.45 11.20 -0.96
N SER A 73 2.07 10.03 -0.79
CA SER A 73 3.47 9.83 -1.15
C SER A 73 3.68 9.52 -2.63
N PHE A 74 2.74 8.80 -3.25
CA PHE A 74 2.97 8.23 -4.59
C PHE A 74 1.91 8.59 -5.62
N PHE A 75 0.75 9.00 -5.22
CA PHE A 75 -0.39 9.25 -6.11
C PHE A 75 -0.94 10.65 -5.99
#